data_e0c1d9853eb047448688db9f32b35923
#
_entry.id   e0c1d9853eb047448688db9f32b35923
#
_cell.length_a   1.000
_cell.length_b   1.000
_cell.length_c   1.000
_cell.angle_alpha   90.00
_cell.angle_beta   90.00
_cell.angle_gamma   90.00
#
_symmetry.space_group_name_H-M   'P 1'
#
loop_
_entity.id
_entity.type
_entity.pdbx_description
1 polymer ?
#
loop_
_entity_poly.entity_id
_entity_poly.type
_entity_poly.pdbx_seq_one_letter_code
_entity_poly.pdbx_strand_id
1 'polypeptide(L)'
;AGNYEDLRQDFNSTVLSMSRAIRAILTNAESISNEARDISLTAEGLSRRTESTAATLEQTAAALDLLTASVKATADSAERADQAVSTAKANAESSSKVVVETVSAMDQIAGSSERITSIIKVIDDIAFQTNLLALNAGVEAARAGDAGRGFAVVASEVRALAQRSSDAAREINDLIANSGTQVRRGVTLVDKTGEALKQIADSVSEIAGLVSDIAVASRKQSANLLEINTAVTQLDQSTQQNAARLEETTAASEGLTKDAVALVGTMSQFKVQAEGS
;
A
#
# COMPACT_ATOMS: atom_id res chain seq x y z
N ALA A 1 -94.33 56.14 4.80
CA ALA A 1 -93.04 56.72 5.22
C ALA A 1 -92.02 55.63 5.73
N GLY A 2 -92.52 54.52 6.27
CA GLY A 2 -91.64 53.48 6.84
C GLY A 2 -90.81 52.72 5.83
N ASN A 3 -91.38 52.30 4.68
CA ASN A 3 -90.68 51.52 3.62
C ASN A 3 -89.48 52.21 2.97
N TYR A 4 -89.46 53.56 2.96
CA TYR A 4 -88.39 54.28 2.34
C TYR A 4 -87.14 54.39 3.21
N GLU A 5 -87.32 54.45 4.49
CA GLU A 5 -86.29 54.52 5.47
C GLU A 5 -85.60 53.13 5.63
N ASP A 6 -86.36 52.05 5.65
CA ASP A 6 -85.83 50.67 5.70
C ASP A 6 -85.02 50.37 4.40
N LEU A 7 -85.53 50.76 3.23
CA LEU A 7 -84.78 50.59 1.96
C LEU A 7 -83.46 51.41 1.95
N ARG A 8 -83.48 52.62 2.52
CA ARG A 8 -82.27 53.46 2.65
C ARG A 8 -81.23 52.79 3.58
N GLN A 9 -81.68 52.21 4.68
CA GLN A 9 -80.81 51.55 5.63
C GLN A 9 -80.20 50.28 5.01
N ASP A 10 -81.00 49.46 4.32
CA ASP A 10 -80.51 48.26 3.64
C ASP A 10 -79.54 48.62 2.52
N PHE A 11 -79.80 49.66 1.70
CA PHE A 11 -78.87 50.16 0.71
C PHE A 11 -77.55 50.64 1.33
N ASN A 12 -77.59 51.42 2.38
CA ASN A 12 -76.38 51.89 3.08
C ASN A 12 -75.59 50.75 3.69
N SER A 13 -76.26 49.76 4.31
CA SER A 13 -75.65 48.58 4.89
C SER A 13 -74.93 47.73 3.81
N THR A 14 -75.57 47.58 2.65
CA THR A 14 -74.96 46.85 1.48
C THR A 14 -73.74 47.61 0.93
N VAL A 15 -73.81 48.93 0.81
CA VAL A 15 -72.67 49.77 0.34
C VAL A 15 -71.51 49.68 1.33
N LEU A 16 -71.76 49.72 2.65
CA LEU A 16 -70.74 49.59 3.68
C LEU A 16 -70.09 48.17 3.70
N SER A 17 -70.88 47.14 3.50
CA SER A 17 -70.38 45.77 3.38
C SER A 17 -69.53 45.56 2.15
N MET A 18 -69.96 46.13 1.02
CA MET A 18 -69.19 46.11 -0.24
C MET A 18 -67.88 46.89 -0.09
N SER A 19 -67.89 48.05 0.53
CA SER A 19 -66.71 48.89 0.80
C SER A 19 -65.69 48.13 1.67
N ARG A 20 -66.18 47.40 2.68
CA ARG A 20 -65.30 46.56 3.52
C ARG A 20 -64.70 45.41 2.71
N ALA A 21 -65.48 44.72 1.88
CA ALA A 21 -65.01 43.65 1.05
C ALA A 21 -63.96 44.12 0.05
N ILE A 22 -64.17 45.25 -0.60
CA ILE A 22 -63.19 45.86 -1.57
C ILE A 22 -61.88 46.21 -0.84
N ARG A 23 -61.93 46.81 0.37
CA ARG A 23 -60.74 47.11 1.15
C ARG A 23 -59.99 45.85 1.54
N ALA A 24 -60.67 44.79 1.99
CA ALA A 24 -60.01 43.51 2.28
C ALA A 24 -59.35 42.90 1.05
N ILE A 25 -59.97 42.98 -0.12
CA ILE A 25 -59.40 42.52 -1.42
C ILE A 25 -58.14 43.34 -1.77
N LEU A 26 -58.14 44.66 -1.62
CA LEU A 26 -56.99 45.52 -1.87
C LEU A 26 -55.81 45.16 -0.94
N THR A 27 -56.06 45.03 0.35
CA THR A 27 -55.05 44.66 1.33
C THR A 27 -54.47 43.25 1.04
N ASN A 28 -55.33 42.27 0.71
CA ASN A 28 -54.86 40.92 0.33
C ASN A 28 -54.06 40.95 -1.00
N ALA A 29 -54.45 41.75 -1.98
CA ALA A 29 -53.69 41.86 -3.21
C ALA A 29 -52.31 42.47 -3.00
N GLU A 30 -52.22 43.52 -2.15
CA GLU A 30 -50.91 44.07 -1.73
C GLU A 30 -50.02 43.03 -1.02
N SER A 31 -50.63 42.24 -0.06
CA SER A 31 -49.90 41.16 0.59
C SER A 31 -49.40 40.11 -0.38
N ILE A 32 -50.25 39.63 -1.33
CA ILE A 32 -49.85 38.68 -2.36
C ILE A 32 -48.70 39.24 -3.24
N SER A 33 -48.77 40.52 -3.63
CA SER A 33 -47.70 41.14 -4.39
C SER A 33 -46.37 41.19 -3.63
N ASN A 34 -46.39 41.50 -2.34
CA ASN A 34 -45.20 41.52 -1.51
C ASN A 34 -44.64 40.11 -1.28
N GLU A 35 -45.48 39.13 -0.96
CA GLU A 35 -45.08 37.73 -0.80
C GLU A 35 -44.49 37.15 -2.08
N ALA A 36 -45.09 37.42 -3.23
CA ALA A 36 -44.57 36.98 -4.53
C ALA A 36 -43.19 37.60 -4.83
N ARG A 37 -42.97 38.86 -4.45
CA ARG A 37 -41.65 39.51 -4.59
C ARG A 37 -40.61 38.84 -3.68
N ASP A 38 -40.96 38.53 -2.46
CA ASP A 38 -40.06 37.85 -1.51
C ASP A 38 -39.73 36.41 -1.98
N ILE A 39 -40.69 35.70 -2.56
CA ILE A 39 -40.46 34.39 -3.20
C ILE A 39 -39.47 34.53 -4.37
N SER A 40 -39.65 35.55 -5.22
CA SER A 40 -38.74 35.79 -6.35
C SER A 40 -37.31 36.08 -5.89
N LEU A 41 -37.11 36.92 -4.87
CA LEU A 41 -35.81 37.20 -4.29
C LEU A 41 -35.16 35.95 -3.67
N THR A 42 -35.97 35.11 -3.01
CA THR A 42 -35.52 33.86 -2.44
C THR A 42 -35.10 32.86 -3.52
N ALA A 43 -35.87 32.76 -4.61
CA ALA A 43 -35.58 31.93 -5.76
C ALA A 43 -34.29 32.35 -6.45
N GLU A 44 -34.02 33.64 -6.64
CA GLU A 44 -32.74 34.15 -7.17
C GLU A 44 -31.56 33.80 -6.25
N GLY A 45 -31.72 33.92 -4.93
CA GLY A 45 -30.70 33.53 -3.94
C GLY A 45 -30.39 32.05 -4.01
N LEU A 46 -31.43 31.22 -4.17
CA LEU A 46 -31.28 29.76 -4.29
C LEU A 46 -30.71 29.36 -5.67
N SER A 47 -31.04 30.09 -6.76
CA SER A 47 -30.42 29.87 -8.08
C SER A 47 -28.90 30.03 -8.02
N ARG A 48 -28.42 31.14 -7.44
CA ARG A 48 -26.97 31.38 -7.27
C ARG A 48 -26.29 30.28 -6.43
N ARG A 49 -26.98 29.76 -5.40
CA ARG A 49 -26.47 28.64 -4.59
C ARG A 49 -26.45 27.35 -5.42
N THR A 50 -27.45 27.11 -6.24
CA THR A 50 -27.53 25.93 -7.12
C THR A 50 -26.39 25.92 -8.14
N GLU A 51 -26.11 27.07 -8.78
CA GLU A 51 -24.97 27.24 -9.68
C GLU A 51 -23.63 26.99 -8.98
N SER A 52 -23.45 27.53 -7.77
CA SER A 52 -22.24 27.27 -6.97
C SER A 52 -22.09 25.79 -6.58
N THR A 53 -23.21 25.12 -6.30
CA THR A 53 -23.23 23.69 -6.00
C THR A 53 -22.87 22.88 -7.23
N ALA A 54 -23.38 23.23 -8.43
CA ALA A 54 -23.03 22.58 -9.68
C ALA A 54 -21.52 22.69 -9.98
N ALA A 55 -20.93 23.88 -9.83
CA ALA A 55 -19.49 24.06 -9.99
C ALA A 55 -18.66 23.22 -8.98
N THR A 56 -19.13 23.10 -7.74
CA THR A 56 -18.48 22.27 -6.72
C THR A 56 -18.58 20.77 -7.06
N LEU A 57 -19.72 20.33 -7.62
CA LEU A 57 -19.92 18.95 -8.08
C LEU A 57 -18.99 18.60 -9.24
N GLU A 58 -18.82 19.51 -10.22
CA GLU A 58 -17.85 19.31 -11.31
C GLU A 58 -16.42 19.13 -10.79
N GLN A 59 -16.00 19.97 -9.85
CA GLN A 59 -14.68 19.83 -9.21
C GLN A 59 -14.55 18.52 -8.43
N THR A 60 -15.63 18.12 -7.74
CA THR A 60 -15.65 16.85 -6.98
C THR A 60 -15.56 15.66 -7.91
N ALA A 61 -16.28 15.66 -9.04
CA ALA A 61 -16.22 14.62 -10.05
C ALA A 61 -14.81 14.49 -10.65
N ALA A 62 -14.17 15.60 -11.00
CA ALA A 62 -12.79 15.60 -11.49
C ALA A 62 -11.79 15.07 -10.44
N ALA A 63 -11.97 15.40 -9.16
CA ALA A 63 -11.14 14.88 -8.08
C ALA A 63 -11.35 13.36 -7.88
N LEU A 64 -12.58 12.86 -8.02
CA LEU A 64 -12.90 11.44 -7.94
C LEU A 64 -12.27 10.63 -9.09
N ASP A 65 -12.24 11.19 -10.30
CA ASP A 65 -11.57 10.57 -11.45
C ASP A 65 -10.06 10.40 -11.18
N LEU A 66 -9.41 11.43 -10.65
CA LEU A 66 -8.00 11.38 -10.27
C LEU A 66 -7.74 10.36 -9.14
N LEU A 67 -8.62 10.32 -8.13
CA LEU A 67 -8.53 9.35 -7.04
C LEU A 67 -8.72 7.91 -7.55
N THR A 68 -9.67 7.70 -8.45
CA THR A 68 -9.93 6.39 -9.06
C THR A 68 -8.71 5.90 -9.85
N ALA A 69 -8.10 6.77 -10.64
CA ALA A 69 -6.86 6.47 -11.36
C ALA A 69 -5.69 6.15 -10.40
N SER A 70 -5.57 6.91 -9.29
CA SER A 70 -4.51 6.70 -8.28
C SER A 70 -4.69 5.38 -7.53
N VAL A 71 -5.92 5.02 -7.14
CA VAL A 71 -6.21 3.74 -6.46
C VAL A 71 -5.94 2.57 -7.39
N LYS A 72 -6.31 2.69 -8.68
CA LYS A 72 -5.98 1.67 -9.68
C LYS A 72 -4.48 1.49 -9.84
N ALA A 73 -3.72 2.59 -9.97
CA ALA A 73 -2.26 2.55 -10.06
C ALA A 73 -1.61 1.92 -8.80
N THR A 74 -2.20 2.13 -7.63
CA THR A 74 -1.76 1.50 -6.37
C THR A 74 -2.01 0.00 -6.41
N ALA A 75 -3.17 -0.46 -6.88
CA ALA A 75 -3.49 -1.88 -7.04
C ALA A 75 -2.53 -2.57 -8.02
N ASP A 76 -2.27 -1.96 -9.18
CA ASP A 76 -1.33 -2.47 -10.18
C ASP A 76 0.12 -2.52 -9.62
N SER A 77 0.49 -1.55 -8.80
CA SER A 77 1.80 -1.52 -8.13
C SER A 77 1.93 -2.60 -7.07
N ALA A 78 0.86 -2.88 -6.32
CA ALA A 78 0.82 -3.97 -5.36
C ALA A 78 0.95 -5.34 -6.05
N GLU A 79 0.29 -5.55 -7.18
CA GLU A 79 0.42 -6.79 -7.95
C GLU A 79 1.85 -7.00 -8.48
N ARG A 80 2.49 -5.95 -8.98
CA ARG A 80 3.89 -6.01 -9.39
C ARG A 80 4.85 -6.27 -8.23
N ALA A 81 4.57 -5.69 -7.06
CA ALA A 81 5.33 -5.92 -5.85
C ALA A 81 5.19 -7.38 -5.37
N ASP A 82 3.99 -7.96 -5.43
CA ASP A 82 3.74 -9.37 -5.10
C ASP A 82 4.57 -10.30 -5.97
N GLN A 83 4.63 -10.05 -7.27
CA GLN A 83 5.47 -10.79 -8.21
C GLN A 83 6.96 -10.70 -7.86
N ALA A 84 7.44 -9.49 -7.52
CA ALA A 84 8.84 -9.29 -7.14
C ALA A 84 9.19 -10.00 -5.82
N VAL A 85 8.30 -9.94 -4.84
CA VAL A 85 8.43 -10.62 -3.54
C VAL A 85 8.44 -12.14 -3.72
N SER A 86 7.55 -12.69 -4.56
CA SER A 86 7.52 -14.12 -4.88
C SER A 86 8.85 -14.58 -5.50
N THR A 87 9.39 -13.80 -6.41
CA THR A 87 10.70 -14.07 -7.03
C THR A 87 11.83 -14.00 -6.00
N ALA A 88 11.83 -12.99 -5.14
CA ALA A 88 12.83 -12.85 -4.08
C ALA A 88 12.80 -14.03 -3.09
N LYS A 89 11.60 -14.51 -2.74
CA LYS A 89 11.42 -15.70 -1.89
C LYS A 89 12.02 -16.94 -2.54
N ALA A 90 11.70 -17.20 -3.81
CA ALA A 90 12.24 -18.34 -4.54
C ALA A 90 13.77 -18.29 -4.63
N ASN A 91 14.35 -17.10 -4.83
CA ASN A 91 15.79 -16.90 -4.86
C ASN A 91 16.44 -17.15 -3.48
N ALA A 92 15.83 -16.69 -2.39
CA ALA A 92 16.31 -16.94 -1.05
C ALA A 92 16.28 -18.44 -0.70
N GLU A 93 15.19 -19.14 -1.05
CA GLU A 93 15.07 -20.60 -0.86
C GLU A 93 16.10 -21.38 -1.68
N SER A 94 16.33 -20.98 -2.95
CA SER A 94 17.37 -21.57 -3.79
C SER A 94 18.76 -21.35 -3.23
N SER A 95 19.06 -20.12 -2.78
CA SER A 95 20.34 -19.80 -2.14
C SER A 95 20.56 -20.59 -0.86
N SER A 96 19.53 -20.81 -0.06
CA SER A 96 19.58 -21.64 1.14
C SER A 96 19.97 -23.09 0.82
N LYS A 97 19.46 -23.67 -0.27
CA LYS A 97 19.86 -25.00 -0.73
C LYS A 97 21.35 -25.07 -1.08
N VAL A 98 21.86 -24.07 -1.82
CA VAL A 98 23.29 -23.99 -2.16
C VAL A 98 24.16 -23.90 -0.91
N VAL A 99 23.72 -23.17 0.12
CA VAL A 99 24.42 -23.09 1.41
C VAL A 99 24.51 -24.48 2.06
N VAL A 100 23.40 -25.22 2.12
CA VAL A 100 23.38 -26.60 2.70
C VAL A 100 24.32 -27.52 1.93
N GLU A 101 24.31 -27.47 0.59
CA GLU A 101 25.22 -28.26 -0.24
C GLU A 101 26.69 -27.88 -0.01
N THR A 102 26.97 -26.58 0.19
CA THR A 102 28.32 -26.06 0.48
C THR A 102 28.83 -26.57 1.84
N VAL A 103 27.97 -26.53 2.88
CA VAL A 103 28.33 -27.11 4.19
C VAL A 103 28.67 -28.61 4.06
N SER A 104 27.83 -29.37 3.36
CA SER A 104 28.07 -30.79 3.13
C SER A 104 29.39 -31.04 2.40
N ALA A 105 29.75 -30.23 1.40
CA ALA A 105 31.04 -30.34 0.71
C ALA A 105 32.22 -30.03 1.62
N MET A 106 32.08 -28.99 2.46
CA MET A 106 33.12 -28.63 3.44
C MET A 106 33.33 -29.73 4.51
N ASP A 107 32.26 -30.36 4.96
CA ASP A 107 32.36 -31.54 5.88
C ASP A 107 33.11 -32.71 5.25
N GLN A 108 32.88 -32.97 3.96
CA GLN A 108 33.62 -34.00 3.23
C GLN A 108 35.11 -33.64 3.12
N ILE A 109 35.45 -32.37 2.89
CA ILE A 109 36.86 -31.92 2.89
C ILE A 109 37.49 -32.08 4.25
N ALA A 110 36.77 -31.73 5.35
CA ALA A 110 37.23 -31.91 6.71
C ALA A 110 37.53 -33.40 7.00
N GLY A 111 36.60 -34.31 6.68
CA GLY A 111 36.80 -35.74 6.84
C GLY A 111 37.92 -36.31 5.96
N SER A 112 38.17 -35.75 4.80
CA SER A 112 39.30 -36.13 3.96
C SER A 112 40.62 -35.66 4.56
N SER A 113 40.67 -34.45 5.12
CA SER A 113 41.85 -33.93 5.81
C SER A 113 42.23 -34.78 7.03
N GLU A 114 41.27 -35.26 7.82
CA GLU A 114 41.50 -36.17 8.94
C GLU A 114 42.09 -37.50 8.49
N ARG A 115 41.57 -38.05 7.37
CA ARG A 115 42.14 -39.29 6.77
C ARG A 115 43.55 -39.07 6.28
N ILE A 116 43.87 -37.94 5.65
CA ILE A 116 45.23 -37.60 5.23
C ILE A 116 46.16 -37.50 6.46
N THR A 117 45.73 -36.83 7.52
CA THR A 117 46.48 -36.76 8.78
C THR A 117 46.84 -38.16 9.32
N SER A 118 45.88 -39.10 9.29
CA SER A 118 46.11 -40.48 9.71
C SER A 118 47.15 -41.18 8.81
N ILE A 119 47.10 -40.97 7.50
CA ILE A 119 48.09 -41.57 6.57
C ILE A 119 49.48 -40.97 6.80
N ILE A 120 49.59 -39.65 6.97
CA ILE A 120 50.86 -38.97 7.24
C ILE A 120 51.50 -39.49 8.54
N LYS A 121 50.70 -39.74 9.57
CA LYS A 121 51.18 -40.37 10.82
C LYS A 121 51.78 -41.75 10.56
N VAL A 122 51.12 -42.57 9.74
CA VAL A 122 51.69 -43.90 9.37
C VAL A 122 52.99 -43.73 8.59
N ILE A 123 53.12 -42.73 7.70
CA ILE A 123 54.36 -42.47 6.99
C ILE A 123 55.47 -42.02 7.91
N ASP A 124 55.21 -41.18 8.92
CA ASP A 124 56.19 -40.75 9.93
C ASP A 124 56.63 -41.97 10.79
N ASP A 125 55.68 -42.84 11.18
CA ASP A 125 56.00 -44.11 11.89
C ASP A 125 56.88 -45.05 11.06
N ILE A 126 56.61 -45.20 9.75
CA ILE A 126 57.45 -46.01 8.84
C ILE A 126 58.83 -45.37 8.70
N ALA A 127 58.93 -44.05 8.53
CA ALA A 127 60.23 -43.36 8.47
C ALA A 127 61.05 -43.57 9.77
N PHE A 128 60.40 -43.47 10.90
CA PHE A 128 61.03 -43.75 12.22
C PHE A 128 61.54 -45.19 12.31
N GLN A 129 60.70 -46.17 11.90
CA GLN A 129 61.12 -47.58 11.86
C GLN A 129 62.28 -47.82 10.91
N THR A 130 62.27 -47.19 9.73
CA THR A 130 63.34 -47.27 8.72
C THR A 130 64.63 -46.67 9.29
N ASN A 131 64.57 -45.56 10.01
CA ASN A 131 65.71 -44.91 10.65
C ASN A 131 66.34 -45.86 11.71
N LEU A 132 65.50 -46.57 12.53
CA LEU A 132 65.99 -47.57 13.51
C LEU A 132 66.61 -48.78 12.82
N LEU A 133 66.01 -49.27 11.73
CA LEU A 133 66.54 -50.37 10.94
C LEU A 133 67.94 -50.05 10.32
N ALA A 134 68.03 -48.83 9.76
CA ALA A 134 69.24 -48.26 9.18
C ALA A 134 70.35 -48.08 10.25
N LEU A 135 70.00 -47.62 11.46
CA LEU A 135 70.91 -47.51 12.58
C LEU A 135 71.45 -48.89 12.99
N ASN A 136 70.59 -49.89 13.11
CA ASN A 136 70.97 -51.25 13.44
C ASN A 136 71.88 -51.89 12.41
N ALA A 137 71.54 -51.66 11.11
CA ALA A 137 72.36 -52.10 9.96
C ALA A 137 73.75 -51.41 9.96
N GLY A 138 73.83 -50.14 10.29
CA GLY A 138 75.07 -49.38 10.39
C GLY A 138 75.97 -49.90 11.54
N VAL A 139 75.36 -50.22 12.70
CA VAL A 139 76.11 -50.84 13.81
C VAL A 139 76.68 -52.22 13.43
N GLU A 140 75.91 -53.08 12.77
CA GLU A 140 76.40 -54.44 12.37
C GLU A 140 77.42 -54.35 11.28
N ALA A 141 77.28 -53.34 10.32
CA ALA A 141 78.31 -53.03 9.33
C ALA A 141 79.65 -52.60 9.97
N ALA A 142 79.59 -51.77 11.00
CA ALA A 142 80.78 -51.36 11.74
C ALA A 142 81.43 -52.58 12.47
N ARG A 143 80.61 -53.50 12.94
CA ARG A 143 81.04 -54.70 13.60
C ARG A 143 81.76 -55.71 12.68
N ALA A 144 81.41 -55.69 11.43
CA ALA A 144 82.03 -56.52 10.34
C ALA A 144 83.39 -55.97 9.86
N GLY A 145 83.86 -54.82 10.33
CA GLY A 145 85.16 -54.22 9.98
C GLY A 145 85.26 -53.88 8.51
N ASP A 146 86.38 -54.12 7.84
CA ASP A 146 86.64 -53.80 6.46
C ASP A 146 85.61 -54.45 5.45
N ALA A 147 85.09 -55.61 5.81
CA ALA A 147 84.06 -56.30 4.97
C ALA A 147 82.69 -55.56 4.96
N GLY A 148 82.45 -54.80 6.02
CA GLY A 148 81.17 -54.07 6.18
C GLY A 148 81.16 -52.69 5.59
N ARG A 149 82.25 -52.08 5.03
CA ARG A 149 82.36 -50.71 4.59
C ARG A 149 81.27 -50.27 3.57
N GLY A 150 80.97 -51.12 2.57
CA GLY A 150 79.91 -50.88 1.59
C GLY A 150 78.52 -50.81 2.21
N PHE A 151 78.24 -51.72 3.18
CA PHE A 151 76.96 -51.69 3.88
C PHE A 151 76.83 -50.52 4.86
N ALA A 152 77.90 -50.03 5.45
CA ALA A 152 77.88 -48.85 6.35
C ALA A 152 77.48 -47.55 5.55
N VAL A 153 77.95 -47.37 4.28
CA VAL A 153 77.57 -46.26 3.41
C VAL A 153 76.06 -46.34 3.08
N VAL A 154 75.59 -47.53 2.68
CA VAL A 154 74.14 -47.72 2.38
C VAL A 154 73.29 -47.48 3.60
N ALA A 155 73.66 -47.95 4.77
CA ALA A 155 72.95 -47.70 6.01
C ALA A 155 72.88 -46.24 6.38
N SER A 156 73.96 -45.49 6.20
CA SER A 156 73.98 -44.02 6.39
C SER A 156 73.07 -43.29 5.44
N GLU A 157 73.04 -43.68 4.17
CA GLU A 157 72.14 -43.05 3.15
C GLU A 157 70.66 -43.36 3.39
N VAL A 158 70.34 -44.64 3.76
CA VAL A 158 68.97 -45.02 4.14
C VAL A 158 68.52 -44.28 5.40
N ARG A 159 69.42 -44.08 6.37
CA ARG A 159 69.15 -43.31 7.57
C ARG A 159 68.86 -41.83 7.25
N ALA A 160 69.67 -41.20 6.37
CA ALA A 160 69.46 -39.82 5.95
C ALA A 160 68.13 -39.65 5.17
N LEU A 161 67.76 -40.63 4.30
CA LEU A 161 66.50 -40.66 3.59
C LEU A 161 65.32 -40.79 4.55
N ALA A 162 65.42 -41.67 5.56
CA ALA A 162 64.38 -41.84 6.58
C ALA A 162 64.15 -40.56 7.37
N GLN A 163 65.23 -39.87 7.77
CA GLN A 163 65.11 -38.59 8.47
C GLN A 163 64.41 -37.52 7.60
N ARG A 164 64.85 -37.40 6.32
CA ARG A 164 64.19 -36.48 5.36
C ARG A 164 62.68 -36.81 5.15
N SER A 165 62.33 -38.10 5.15
CA SER A 165 60.94 -38.55 5.01
C SER A 165 60.11 -38.18 6.24
N SER A 166 60.67 -38.33 7.43
CA SER A 166 60.00 -37.91 8.68
C SER A 166 59.81 -36.41 8.73
N ASP A 167 60.82 -35.59 8.34
CA ASP A 167 60.75 -34.13 8.32
C ASP A 167 59.69 -33.68 7.32
N ALA A 168 59.64 -34.27 6.13
CA ALA A 168 58.59 -33.98 5.11
C ALA A 168 57.19 -34.39 5.60
N ALA A 169 57.05 -35.53 6.31
CA ALA A 169 55.78 -35.94 6.88
C ALA A 169 55.26 -34.94 7.91
N ARG A 170 56.13 -34.42 8.76
CA ARG A 170 55.75 -33.34 9.73
C ARG A 170 55.30 -32.07 9.04
N GLU A 171 56.04 -31.61 8.02
CA GLU A 171 55.67 -30.43 7.26
C GLU A 171 54.29 -30.60 6.60
N ILE A 172 54.00 -31.76 5.99
CA ILE A 172 52.69 -32.06 5.40
C ILE A 172 51.61 -32.09 6.49
N ASN A 173 51.89 -32.67 7.66
CA ASN A 173 50.95 -32.70 8.79
C ASN A 173 50.57 -31.30 9.24
N ASP A 174 51.52 -30.37 9.33
CA ASP A 174 51.27 -28.99 9.71
C ASP A 174 50.41 -28.24 8.64
N LEU A 175 50.68 -28.48 7.36
CA LEU A 175 49.87 -27.94 6.25
C LEU A 175 48.43 -28.46 6.33
N ILE A 176 48.22 -29.76 6.57
CA ILE A 176 46.87 -30.37 6.68
C ILE A 176 46.16 -29.85 7.93
N ALA A 177 46.82 -29.70 9.06
CA ALA A 177 46.23 -29.13 10.28
C ALA A 177 45.77 -27.69 10.08
N ASN A 178 46.59 -26.86 9.40
CA ASN A 178 46.23 -25.52 9.03
C ASN A 178 45.01 -25.48 8.06
N SER A 179 45.01 -26.35 7.03
CA SER A 179 43.91 -26.52 6.09
C SER A 179 42.60 -26.89 6.80
N GLY A 180 42.65 -27.85 7.73
CA GLY A 180 41.51 -28.28 8.55
C GLY A 180 40.95 -27.14 9.40
N THR A 181 41.82 -26.23 9.90
CA THR A 181 41.39 -25.05 10.68
C THR A 181 40.66 -24.03 9.76
N GLN A 182 41.19 -23.83 8.55
CA GLN A 182 40.56 -22.92 7.56
C GLN A 182 39.20 -23.48 7.10
N VAL A 183 39.09 -24.79 6.87
CA VAL A 183 37.82 -25.42 6.49
C VAL A 183 36.78 -25.26 7.61
N ARG A 184 37.11 -25.53 8.85
CA ARG A 184 36.19 -25.33 10.00
C ARG A 184 35.72 -23.85 10.12
N ARG A 185 36.63 -22.90 9.89
CA ARG A 185 36.28 -21.48 9.84
C ARG A 185 35.33 -21.19 8.68
N GLY A 186 35.58 -21.81 7.53
CA GLY A 186 34.69 -21.71 6.34
C GLY A 186 33.28 -22.19 6.63
N VAL A 187 33.13 -23.36 7.25
CA VAL A 187 31.83 -23.92 7.72
C VAL A 187 31.09 -22.92 8.59
N THR A 188 31.75 -22.37 9.62
CA THR A 188 31.12 -21.38 10.52
C THR A 188 30.63 -20.16 9.78
N LEU A 189 31.35 -19.67 8.77
CA LEU A 189 30.94 -18.51 7.97
C LEU A 189 29.75 -18.82 7.05
N VAL A 190 29.77 -20.03 6.46
CA VAL A 190 28.67 -20.50 5.59
C VAL A 190 27.39 -20.72 6.40
N ASP A 191 27.48 -21.29 7.62
CA ASP A 191 26.34 -21.42 8.53
C ASP A 191 25.71 -20.06 8.86
N LYS A 192 26.53 -19.06 9.21
CA LYS A 192 26.03 -17.70 9.45
C LYS A 192 25.35 -17.10 8.20
N THR A 193 25.86 -17.41 7.01
CA THR A 193 25.21 -17.00 5.77
C THR A 193 23.85 -17.67 5.60
N GLY A 194 23.73 -18.96 5.97
CA GLY A 194 22.47 -19.69 5.98
C GLY A 194 21.44 -19.09 6.93
N GLU A 195 21.86 -18.71 8.14
CA GLU A 195 21.00 -18.01 9.11
C GLU A 195 20.50 -16.66 8.57
N ALA A 196 21.40 -15.88 7.95
CA ALA A 196 21.03 -14.59 7.34
C ALA A 196 20.04 -14.76 6.18
N LEU A 197 20.23 -15.78 5.33
CA LEU A 197 19.29 -16.10 4.24
C LEU A 197 17.92 -16.50 4.78
N LYS A 198 17.86 -17.24 5.87
CA LYS A 198 16.59 -17.59 6.53
C LYS A 198 15.87 -16.34 7.02
N GLN A 199 16.58 -15.42 7.67
CA GLN A 199 15.99 -14.13 8.11
C GLN A 199 15.47 -13.30 6.94
N ILE A 200 16.19 -13.31 5.81
CA ILE A 200 15.73 -12.66 4.58
C ILE A 200 14.43 -13.31 4.07
N ALA A 201 14.36 -14.64 4.03
CA ALA A 201 13.18 -15.37 3.59
C ALA A 201 11.95 -15.08 4.48
N ASP A 202 12.14 -15.00 5.79
CA ASP A 202 11.10 -14.65 6.76
C ASP A 202 10.61 -13.21 6.54
N SER A 203 11.53 -12.26 6.38
CA SER A 203 11.19 -10.85 6.10
C SER A 203 10.47 -10.68 4.76
N VAL A 204 10.89 -11.40 3.73
CA VAL A 204 10.22 -11.41 2.41
C VAL A 204 8.80 -11.97 2.53
N SER A 205 8.59 -12.99 3.37
CA SER A 205 7.26 -13.56 3.62
C SER A 205 6.33 -12.57 4.34
N GLU A 206 6.85 -11.78 5.27
CA GLU A 206 6.11 -10.69 5.93
C GLU A 206 5.72 -9.58 4.92
N ILE A 207 6.67 -9.17 4.07
CA ILE A 207 6.41 -8.19 3.01
C ILE A 207 5.31 -8.69 2.06
N ALA A 208 5.29 -10.00 1.72
CA ALA A 208 4.23 -10.60 0.90
C ALA A 208 2.85 -10.39 1.53
N GLY A 209 2.73 -10.58 2.86
CA GLY A 209 1.50 -10.31 3.61
C GLY A 209 1.05 -8.85 3.47
N LEU A 210 1.95 -7.90 3.71
CA LEU A 210 1.66 -6.46 3.62
C LEU A 210 1.25 -6.04 2.20
N VAL A 211 1.89 -6.57 1.17
CA VAL A 211 1.53 -6.30 -0.23
C VAL A 211 0.14 -6.84 -0.57
N SER A 212 -0.18 -8.04 -0.09
CA SER A 212 -1.52 -8.62 -0.24
C SER A 212 -2.60 -7.75 0.43
N ASP A 213 -2.34 -7.24 1.63
CA ASP A 213 -3.25 -6.33 2.34
C ASP A 213 -3.47 -5.03 1.57
N ILE A 214 -2.41 -4.45 0.99
CA ILE A 214 -2.51 -3.27 0.13
C ILE A 214 -3.39 -3.56 -1.09
N ALA A 215 -3.23 -4.69 -1.76
CA ALA A 215 -4.04 -5.08 -2.90
C ALA A 215 -5.53 -5.23 -2.53
N VAL A 216 -5.83 -5.85 -1.39
CA VAL A 216 -7.20 -5.99 -0.87
C VAL A 216 -7.79 -4.63 -0.52
N ALA A 217 -7.04 -3.76 0.18
CA ALA A 217 -7.48 -2.43 0.54
C ALA A 217 -7.78 -1.57 -0.70
N SER A 218 -6.91 -1.63 -1.72
CA SER A 218 -7.10 -0.89 -2.97
C SER A 218 -8.34 -1.33 -3.73
N ARG A 219 -8.65 -2.63 -3.78
CA ARG A 219 -9.90 -3.13 -4.38
C ARG A 219 -11.13 -2.62 -3.64
N LYS A 220 -11.10 -2.62 -2.30
CA LYS A 220 -12.19 -2.08 -1.48
C LYS A 220 -12.36 -0.58 -1.70
N GLN A 221 -11.27 0.17 -1.78
CA GLN A 221 -11.30 1.60 -2.10
C GLN A 221 -11.91 1.85 -3.48
N SER A 222 -11.57 1.04 -4.48
CA SER A 222 -12.14 1.13 -5.83
C SER A 222 -13.66 0.91 -5.82
N ALA A 223 -14.16 -0.06 -5.05
CA ALA A 223 -15.61 -0.27 -4.88
C ALA A 223 -16.30 0.93 -4.21
N ASN A 224 -15.70 1.47 -3.14
CA ASN A 224 -16.25 2.66 -2.45
C ASN A 224 -16.28 3.89 -3.38
N LEU A 225 -15.24 4.08 -4.22
CA LEU A 225 -15.20 5.19 -5.18
C LEU A 225 -16.31 5.08 -6.22
N LEU A 226 -16.68 3.87 -6.67
CA LEU A 226 -17.82 3.66 -7.56
C LEU A 226 -19.15 4.07 -6.89
N GLU A 227 -19.33 3.75 -5.61
CA GLU A 227 -20.52 4.19 -4.86
C GLU A 227 -20.57 5.72 -4.71
N ILE A 228 -19.43 6.35 -4.39
CA ILE A 228 -19.33 7.81 -4.28
C ILE A 228 -19.63 8.46 -5.64
N ASN A 229 -19.09 7.94 -6.74
CA ASN A 229 -19.36 8.46 -8.08
C ASN A 229 -20.84 8.37 -8.45
N THR A 230 -21.50 7.29 -8.06
CA THR A 230 -22.96 7.13 -8.22
C THR A 230 -23.71 8.20 -7.42
N ALA A 231 -23.31 8.45 -6.18
CA ALA A 231 -23.93 9.49 -5.34
C ALA A 231 -23.72 10.90 -5.89
N VAL A 232 -22.53 11.22 -6.41
CA VAL A 232 -22.24 12.50 -7.07
C VAL A 232 -23.10 12.70 -8.32
N THR A 233 -23.27 11.66 -9.13
CA THR A 233 -24.16 11.71 -10.30
C THR A 233 -25.62 11.98 -9.90
N GLN A 234 -26.10 11.38 -8.82
CA GLN A 234 -27.43 11.63 -8.26
C GLN A 234 -27.57 13.08 -7.74
N LEU A 235 -26.54 13.61 -7.09
CA LEU A 235 -26.51 15.00 -6.63
C LEU A 235 -26.53 15.99 -7.82
N ASP A 236 -25.79 15.71 -8.88
CA ASP A 236 -25.81 16.50 -10.11
C ASP A 236 -27.21 16.55 -10.71
N GLN A 237 -27.86 15.40 -10.88
CA GLN A 237 -29.24 15.34 -11.36
C GLN A 237 -30.22 16.10 -10.47
N SER A 238 -30.07 16.01 -9.14
CA SER A 238 -30.91 16.78 -8.21
C SER A 238 -30.66 18.28 -8.33
N THR A 239 -29.40 18.69 -8.53
CA THR A 239 -29.01 20.10 -8.72
C THR A 239 -29.62 20.66 -10.00
N GLN A 240 -29.61 19.92 -11.10
CA GLN A 240 -30.25 20.31 -12.36
C GLN A 240 -31.78 20.43 -12.21
N GLN A 241 -32.41 19.48 -11.49
CA GLN A 241 -33.84 19.55 -11.19
C GLN A 241 -34.19 20.77 -10.34
N ASN A 242 -33.32 21.11 -9.36
CA ASN A 242 -33.52 22.33 -8.57
C ASN A 242 -33.43 23.57 -9.41
N ALA A 243 -32.48 23.68 -10.36
CA ALA A 243 -32.38 24.79 -11.28
C ALA A 243 -33.67 24.96 -12.10
N ALA A 244 -34.21 23.90 -12.69
CA ALA A 244 -35.44 23.93 -13.44
C ALA A 244 -36.65 24.37 -12.58
N ARG A 245 -36.77 23.87 -11.35
CA ARG A 245 -37.85 24.27 -10.42
C ARG A 245 -37.74 25.73 -9.98
N LEU A 246 -36.54 26.28 -9.88
CA LEU A 246 -36.33 27.69 -9.55
C LEU A 246 -36.78 28.61 -10.67
N GLU A 247 -36.54 28.24 -11.94
CA GLU A 247 -37.06 28.95 -13.09
C GLU A 247 -38.61 28.98 -13.09
N GLU A 248 -39.25 27.81 -12.85
CA GLU A 248 -40.68 27.69 -12.72
C GLU A 248 -41.24 28.55 -11.55
N THR A 249 -40.57 28.52 -10.39
CA THR A 249 -40.96 29.28 -9.22
C THR A 249 -40.86 30.81 -9.47
N THR A 250 -39.79 31.26 -10.14
CA THR A 250 -39.63 32.67 -10.50
C THR A 250 -40.72 33.09 -11.46
N ALA A 251 -41.02 32.34 -12.52
CA ALA A 251 -42.09 32.62 -13.45
C ALA A 251 -43.48 32.65 -12.78
N ALA A 252 -43.77 31.72 -11.85
CA ALA A 252 -45.02 31.72 -11.10
C ALA A 252 -45.14 32.94 -10.18
N SER A 253 -44.06 33.36 -9.51
CA SER A 253 -44.05 34.56 -8.66
C SER A 253 -44.24 35.85 -9.45
N GLU A 254 -43.65 35.95 -10.64
CA GLU A 254 -43.90 37.09 -11.57
C GLU A 254 -45.38 37.12 -12.00
N GLY A 255 -45.95 35.93 -12.29
CA GLY A 255 -47.36 35.77 -12.58
C GLY A 255 -48.27 36.29 -11.45
N LEU A 256 -48.00 35.83 -10.18
CA LEU A 256 -48.73 36.30 -9.02
C LEU A 256 -48.63 37.81 -8.78
N THR A 257 -47.45 38.39 -8.98
CA THR A 257 -47.25 39.83 -8.87
C THR A 257 -48.10 40.58 -9.90
N LYS A 258 -48.13 40.11 -11.17
CA LYS A 258 -48.95 40.68 -12.24
C LYS A 258 -50.43 40.60 -11.94
N ASP A 259 -50.92 39.45 -11.46
CA ASP A 259 -52.31 39.23 -11.14
C ASP A 259 -52.75 40.07 -9.93
N ALA A 260 -51.92 40.23 -8.91
CA ALA A 260 -52.16 41.09 -7.76
C ALA A 260 -52.27 42.55 -8.19
N VAL A 261 -51.37 43.04 -9.05
CA VAL A 261 -51.40 44.40 -9.59
C VAL A 261 -52.69 44.64 -10.44
N ALA A 262 -53.08 43.66 -11.26
CA ALA A 262 -54.31 43.73 -12.04
C ALA A 262 -55.55 43.77 -11.14
N LEU A 263 -55.56 43.02 -10.03
CA LEU A 263 -56.64 43.03 -9.05
C LEU A 263 -56.76 44.37 -8.37
N VAL A 264 -55.65 44.98 -7.92
CA VAL A 264 -55.60 46.33 -7.36
C VAL A 264 -56.14 47.35 -8.38
N GLY A 265 -55.71 47.27 -9.70
CA GLY A 265 -56.21 48.13 -10.75
C GLY A 265 -57.72 48.02 -11.00
N THR A 266 -58.26 46.78 -10.90
CA THR A 266 -59.74 46.58 -11.06
C THR A 266 -60.50 47.10 -9.86
N MET A 267 -60.01 46.88 -8.66
CA MET A 267 -60.63 47.32 -7.42
C MET A 267 -60.56 48.88 -7.26
N SER A 268 -59.55 49.54 -7.80
CA SER A 268 -59.42 51.00 -7.72
C SER A 268 -60.47 51.74 -8.53
N GLN A 269 -61.20 51.07 -9.41
CA GLN A 269 -62.36 51.66 -10.13
C GLN A 269 -63.55 51.88 -9.16
N PHE A 270 -63.61 51.18 -8.04
CA PHE A 270 -64.66 51.41 -7.05
C PHE A 270 -64.18 52.49 -6.07
N LYS A 271 -64.95 53.63 -6.05
CA LYS A 271 -64.70 54.72 -5.11
C LYS A 271 -65.13 54.25 -3.72
N VAL A 272 -64.21 53.68 -2.93
CA VAL A 272 -64.46 53.36 -1.55
C VAL A 272 -64.24 54.56 -0.68
N GLN A 273 -65.35 55.16 -0.08
CA GLN A 273 -65.25 56.26 0.85
C GLN A 273 -64.34 55.84 2.04
N ALA A 274 -63.32 56.62 2.35
CA ALA A 274 -62.61 56.49 3.64
C ALA A 274 -63.63 56.67 4.77
N GLU A 275 -63.64 55.82 5.74
CA GLU A 275 -64.39 56.05 6.99
C GLU A 275 -63.93 57.41 7.54
N GLY A 276 -64.86 58.42 7.48
CA GLY A 276 -64.60 59.74 7.99
C GLY A 276 -64.23 59.70 9.46
N SER A 277 -63.29 60.53 9.78
CA SER A 277 -62.85 60.91 11.09
C SER A 277 -64.05 61.31 11.96
#